data_38acc2d88d3cb4c57b561547cd989053
#
_entry.id   38acc2d88d3cb4c57b561547cd989053
#
_cell.length_a   1.000
_cell.length_b   1.000
_cell.length_c   1.000
_cell.angle_alpha   90.00
_cell.angle_beta   90.00
_cell.angle_gamma   90.00
#
_symmetry.space_group_name_H-M   'P 1'
#
loop_
_entity.id
_entity.type
_entity.pdbx_description
1 polymer ?
#
loop_
_entity_poly.entity_id
_entity_poly.type
_entity_poly.pdbx_seq_one_letter_code
_entity_poly.pdbx_strand_id
1 'polypeptide(L)'
;MKILVYLEKSDVRGGIEIFAERHVARLRAEGHEVEVVDCFSEKRMTAGDFDEVVVHKCSDVATLEKLPPEKTVYYVHDHEPICPRTYAYTPLKRNCSCAGGLWPCLFCAPLCRNWKSALKRVFAQKRRIAAMGRFKKLVVISEFMKSRLVANGLSADKITVEPPVLDGLDAEAERRGDGEGSAPPRLCVEKIDLLFVGQLIRGKGVQLLLAAMSRMKTPRTLDVVGTGNMEPKLKALAVQLGLGGRVRFNGFQTNPRDWMRAARCVVVPSFWQEPYGLVAAEAVALGRPVVAFAIGGLPEACGGKATLVPPGDVAALAKALDDNCEGA
;
A
#
# COMPACT_ATOMS: atom_id res chain seq x y z
N MET A 1 8.24 28.77 -6.83
CA MET A 1 7.08 28.84 -5.91
C MET A 1 7.55 28.44 -4.52
N LYS A 2 6.91 28.97 -3.50
CA LYS A 2 7.14 28.58 -2.10
C LYS A 2 6.07 27.57 -1.68
N ILE A 3 6.47 26.34 -1.34
CA ILE A 3 5.58 25.22 -1.10
C ILE A 3 5.73 24.73 0.35
N LEU A 4 4.62 24.62 1.06
CA LEU A 4 4.57 24.04 2.40
C LEU A 4 4.08 22.59 2.29
N VAL A 5 4.86 21.64 2.81
CA VAL A 5 4.51 20.21 2.82
C VAL A 5 4.21 19.73 4.22
N TYR A 6 2.99 19.26 4.45
CA TYR A 6 2.60 18.58 5.68
C TYR A 6 2.85 17.06 5.55
N LEU A 7 3.69 16.54 6.45
CA LEU A 7 3.99 15.12 6.57
C LEU A 7 4.03 14.73 8.06
N GLU A 8 3.06 13.96 8.49
CA GLU A 8 3.03 13.40 9.86
C GLU A 8 4.18 12.41 10.04
N LYS A 9 5.03 12.64 11.04
CA LYS A 9 6.12 11.73 11.38
C LYS A 9 5.57 10.41 11.94
N SER A 10 6.14 9.31 11.49
CA SER A 10 5.85 7.96 11.93
C SER A 10 7.13 7.31 12.46
N ASP A 11 7.01 6.53 13.55
CA ASP A 11 8.14 5.75 14.07
C ASP A 11 8.60 4.65 13.11
N VAL A 12 7.74 4.29 12.16
CA VAL A 12 8.03 3.27 11.14
C VAL A 12 8.04 3.92 9.77
N ARG A 13 9.21 3.92 9.14
CA ARG A 13 9.36 4.39 7.75
C ARG A 13 8.65 3.41 6.79
N GLY A 14 7.57 3.88 6.18
CA GLY A 14 6.73 3.12 5.26
C GLY A 14 6.68 3.70 3.86
N GLY A 15 5.78 3.18 3.03
CA GLY A 15 5.62 3.62 1.64
C GLY A 15 5.19 5.08 1.50
N ILE A 16 4.40 5.62 2.45
CA ILE A 16 3.93 7.01 2.42
C ILE A 16 5.09 7.97 2.64
N GLU A 17 5.92 7.71 3.64
CA GLU A 17 7.07 8.52 3.98
C GLU A 17 8.09 8.55 2.81
N ILE A 18 8.37 7.39 2.21
CA ILE A 18 9.26 7.27 1.05
C ILE A 18 8.69 8.05 -0.16
N PHE A 19 7.39 7.95 -0.41
CA PHE A 19 6.74 8.69 -1.49
C PHE A 19 6.84 10.20 -1.26
N ALA A 20 6.53 10.68 -0.04
CA ALA A 20 6.58 12.09 0.30
C ALA A 20 8.00 12.66 0.20
N GLU A 21 9.02 11.93 0.68
CA GLU A 21 10.42 12.32 0.56
C GLU A 21 10.84 12.47 -0.92
N ARG A 22 10.45 11.52 -1.78
CA ARG A 22 10.71 11.59 -3.23
C ARG A 22 10.00 12.77 -3.88
N HIS A 23 8.75 13.01 -3.51
CA HIS A 23 7.98 14.14 -4.00
C HIS A 23 8.64 15.48 -3.62
N VAL A 24 9.05 15.64 -2.37
CA VAL A 24 9.79 16.80 -1.89
C VAL A 24 11.11 16.99 -2.66
N ALA A 25 11.86 15.90 -2.88
CA ALA A 25 13.10 15.96 -3.64
C ALA A 25 12.86 16.40 -5.09
N ARG A 26 11.79 15.92 -5.73
CA ARG A 26 11.40 16.32 -7.08
C ARG A 26 11.03 17.83 -7.13
N LEU A 27 10.17 18.30 -6.22
CA LEU A 27 9.79 19.73 -6.17
C LEU A 27 11.00 20.65 -5.99
N ARG A 28 11.98 20.24 -5.17
CA ARG A 28 13.23 20.99 -5.02
C ARG A 28 14.07 20.99 -6.29
N ALA A 29 14.16 19.85 -6.99
CA ALA A 29 14.85 19.75 -8.27
C ALA A 29 14.20 20.59 -9.38
N GLU A 30 12.89 20.81 -9.32
CA GLU A 30 12.12 21.70 -10.19
C GLU A 30 12.31 23.21 -9.84
N GLY A 31 13.13 23.51 -8.83
CA GLY A 31 13.46 24.89 -8.43
C GLY A 31 12.46 25.50 -7.46
N HIS A 32 11.64 24.72 -6.78
CA HIS A 32 10.73 25.21 -5.75
C HIS A 32 11.41 25.32 -4.38
N GLU A 33 11.06 26.35 -3.61
CA GLU A 33 11.41 26.46 -2.20
C GLU A 33 10.42 25.60 -1.39
N VAL A 34 10.90 24.49 -0.80
CA VAL A 34 10.03 23.51 -0.12
C VAL A 34 10.36 23.43 1.35
N GLU A 35 9.39 23.76 2.19
CA GLU A 35 9.44 23.62 3.62
C GLU A 35 8.56 22.43 4.06
N VAL A 36 9.11 21.53 4.92
CA VAL A 36 8.41 20.34 5.42
C VAL A 36 8.13 20.49 6.90
N VAL A 37 6.87 20.33 7.28
CA VAL A 37 6.41 20.43 8.68
C VAL A 37 5.60 19.22 9.10
N ASP A 38 5.74 18.88 10.39
CA ASP A 38 4.86 17.91 11.05
C ASP A 38 3.53 18.57 11.41
N CYS A 39 2.41 17.89 11.17
CA CYS A 39 1.07 18.43 11.47
C CYS A 39 0.82 18.62 12.98
N PHE A 40 1.61 18.01 13.84
CA PHE A 40 1.59 18.20 15.29
C PHE A 40 2.63 19.19 15.82
N SER A 41 3.44 19.77 14.93
CA SER A 41 4.44 20.77 15.33
C SER A 41 3.76 22.04 15.89
N GLU A 42 4.24 22.52 17.03
CA GLU A 42 3.82 23.81 17.59
C GLU A 42 4.20 24.99 16.69
N LYS A 43 5.18 24.81 15.83
CA LYS A 43 5.60 25.78 14.81
C LYS A 43 4.58 25.81 13.67
N ARG A 44 3.39 26.35 13.98
CA ARG A 44 2.36 26.62 12.97
C ARG A 44 2.85 27.72 12.03
N MET A 45 3.37 27.31 10.88
CA MET A 45 3.62 28.25 9.81
C MET A 45 2.27 28.77 9.31
N THR A 46 2.18 30.07 9.10
CA THR A 46 0.98 30.65 8.48
C THR A 46 0.96 30.20 7.03
N ALA A 47 0.05 29.29 6.70
CA ALA A 47 -0.10 28.77 5.33
C ALA A 47 -0.35 29.89 4.29
N GLY A 48 -0.61 31.12 4.77
CA GLY A 48 -0.74 32.31 3.96
C GLY A 48 0.54 32.75 3.24
N ASP A 49 1.71 32.44 3.78
CA ASP A 49 3.02 32.83 3.25
C ASP A 49 3.52 31.91 2.13
N PHE A 50 2.74 30.90 1.75
CA PHE A 50 3.07 29.92 0.72
C PHE A 50 2.13 30.02 -0.49
N ASP A 51 2.68 29.72 -1.67
CA ASP A 51 1.93 29.69 -2.92
C ASP A 51 1.05 28.44 -3.01
N GLU A 52 1.55 27.32 -2.49
CA GLU A 52 0.84 26.03 -2.44
C GLU A 52 1.10 25.31 -1.12
N VAL A 53 0.11 24.55 -0.68
CA VAL A 53 0.16 23.67 0.50
C VAL A 53 -0.08 22.22 0.04
N VAL A 54 0.89 21.37 0.26
CA VAL A 54 0.81 19.94 -0.05
C VAL A 54 0.65 19.13 1.22
N VAL A 55 -0.32 18.24 1.28
CA VAL A 55 -0.55 17.36 2.44
C VAL A 55 -0.40 15.91 2.02
N HIS A 56 0.63 15.20 2.51
CA HIS A 56 0.80 13.77 2.30
C HIS A 56 0.16 12.91 3.37
N LYS A 57 0.23 13.35 4.63
CA LYS A 57 -0.39 12.67 5.75
C LYS A 57 -0.61 13.68 6.87
N CYS A 58 -1.83 13.76 7.33
CA CYS A 58 -2.21 14.58 8.47
C CYS A 58 -3.43 13.96 9.15
N SER A 59 -3.24 13.40 10.33
CA SER A 59 -4.34 12.85 11.14
C SER A 59 -5.06 13.90 11.98
N ASP A 60 -4.44 15.08 12.20
CA ASP A 60 -5.06 16.19 12.92
C ASP A 60 -6.08 16.94 12.07
N VAL A 61 -7.35 16.67 12.34
CA VAL A 61 -8.47 17.30 11.62
C VAL A 61 -8.53 18.81 11.87
N ALA A 62 -8.13 19.28 13.04
CA ALA A 62 -8.15 20.72 13.37
C ALA A 62 -7.13 21.51 12.51
N THR A 63 -6.01 20.89 12.17
CA THR A 63 -5.04 21.44 11.21
C THR A 63 -5.66 21.45 9.82
N LEU A 64 -6.23 20.36 9.33
CA LEU A 64 -6.85 20.30 8.00
C LEU A 64 -7.95 21.35 7.80
N GLU A 65 -8.77 21.61 8.81
CA GLU A 65 -9.85 22.61 8.75
C GLU A 65 -9.35 24.06 8.60
N LYS A 66 -8.11 24.33 9.01
CA LYS A 66 -7.48 25.65 8.96
C LYS A 66 -6.67 25.90 7.70
N LEU A 67 -6.38 24.88 6.90
CA LEU A 67 -5.63 25.04 5.66
C LEU A 67 -6.42 25.88 4.64
N PRO A 68 -5.73 26.75 3.84
CA PRO A 68 -6.37 27.55 2.79
C PRO A 68 -6.85 26.63 1.67
N PRO A 69 -8.18 26.52 1.46
CA PRO A 69 -8.73 25.52 0.52
C PRO A 69 -8.24 25.70 -0.91
N GLU A 70 -8.08 26.94 -1.36
CA GLU A 70 -7.73 27.31 -2.73
C GLU A 70 -6.25 27.04 -3.08
N LYS A 71 -5.40 26.82 -2.07
CA LYS A 71 -3.97 26.52 -2.24
C LYS A 71 -3.61 25.09 -1.87
N THR A 72 -4.55 24.32 -1.28
CA THR A 72 -4.24 23.00 -0.72
C THR A 72 -4.46 21.88 -1.73
N VAL A 73 -3.41 21.07 -1.91
CA VAL A 73 -3.40 19.78 -2.62
C VAL A 73 -3.21 18.65 -1.61
N TYR A 74 -4.14 17.72 -1.54
CA TYR A 74 -4.09 16.61 -0.58
C TYR A 74 -3.87 15.27 -1.29
N TYR A 75 -2.75 14.59 -0.94
CA TYR A 75 -2.42 13.25 -1.42
C TYR A 75 -3.01 12.17 -0.52
N VAL A 76 -3.89 11.35 -1.07
CA VAL A 76 -4.56 10.25 -0.36
C VAL A 76 -3.86 8.94 -0.69
N HIS A 77 -3.05 8.46 0.25
CA HIS A 77 -2.23 7.26 0.08
C HIS A 77 -2.90 5.97 0.55
N ASP A 78 -3.86 6.08 1.46
CA ASP A 78 -4.54 4.95 2.07
C ASP A 78 -6.00 5.24 2.41
N HIS A 79 -6.66 4.30 3.10
CA HIS A 79 -8.07 4.44 3.49
C HIS A 79 -8.28 5.27 4.76
N GLU A 80 -7.24 5.71 5.46
CA GLU A 80 -7.37 6.44 6.72
C GLU A 80 -8.30 7.66 6.62
N PRO A 81 -8.22 8.50 5.56
CA PRO A 81 -9.07 9.67 5.43
C PRO A 81 -10.56 9.35 5.34
N ILE A 82 -10.93 8.17 4.83
CA ILE A 82 -12.31 7.77 4.54
C ILE A 82 -12.81 6.60 5.39
N CYS A 83 -11.96 5.99 6.22
CA CYS A 83 -12.33 4.85 7.05
C CYS A 83 -11.90 5.04 8.51
N PRO A 84 -12.82 5.05 9.49
CA PRO A 84 -12.48 5.22 10.90
C PRO A 84 -11.67 4.05 11.48
N ARG A 85 -11.50 2.97 10.70
CA ARG A 85 -10.70 1.80 11.03
C ARG A 85 -9.40 1.70 10.22
N THR A 86 -9.07 2.68 9.42
CA THR A 86 -7.87 2.80 8.59
C THR A 86 -7.75 1.81 7.42
N TYR A 87 -8.34 0.63 7.54
CA TYR A 87 -8.08 -0.49 6.60
C TYR A 87 -9.24 -0.85 5.67
N ALA A 88 -10.34 -0.08 5.65
CA ALA A 88 -11.57 -0.41 4.90
C ALA A 88 -12.04 -1.88 5.08
N TYR A 89 -11.96 -2.38 6.32
CA TYR A 89 -12.14 -3.77 6.68
C TYR A 89 -13.05 -3.93 7.90
N THR A 90 -14.12 -4.70 7.78
CA THR A 90 -15.11 -4.85 8.83
C THR A 90 -14.63 -5.73 10.00
N PRO A 91 -15.23 -5.63 11.20
CA PRO A 91 -14.96 -6.53 12.32
C PRO A 91 -15.22 -8.00 11.98
N LEU A 92 -16.16 -8.26 11.09
CA LEU A 92 -16.48 -9.60 10.57
C LEU A 92 -15.48 -10.10 9.51
N LYS A 93 -14.35 -9.40 9.36
CA LYS A 93 -13.26 -9.78 8.44
C LYS A 93 -13.66 -9.77 6.95
N ARG A 94 -14.63 -8.94 6.59
CA ARG A 94 -15.05 -8.69 5.20
C ARG A 94 -14.57 -7.33 4.74
N ASN A 95 -14.28 -7.20 3.46
CA ASN A 95 -13.96 -5.90 2.88
C ASN A 95 -15.14 -4.94 3.01
N CYS A 96 -14.84 -3.69 3.37
CA CYS A 96 -15.86 -2.68 3.52
C CYS A 96 -16.28 -2.18 2.14
N SER A 97 -17.53 -2.43 1.75
CA SER A 97 -18.17 -1.83 0.59
C SER A 97 -18.85 -0.50 0.92
N CYS A 98 -18.85 -0.10 2.19
CA CYS A 98 -19.53 1.11 2.64
C CYS A 98 -19.01 2.34 1.93
N ALA A 99 -19.89 3.09 1.33
CA ALA A 99 -19.68 4.45 0.85
C ALA A 99 -19.71 5.41 2.05
N GLY A 100 -18.79 5.29 3.02
CA GLY A 100 -18.56 6.26 4.11
C GLY A 100 -19.80 6.87 4.80
N GLY A 101 -20.95 6.27 4.68
CA GLY A 101 -22.17 6.73 5.32
C GLY A 101 -22.01 6.75 6.85
N LEU A 102 -22.54 7.78 7.52
CA LEU A 102 -22.47 7.89 8.98
C LEU A 102 -23.00 6.61 9.65
N TRP A 103 -24.15 6.13 9.22
CA TRP A 103 -24.83 4.99 9.80
C TRP A 103 -24.02 3.68 9.70
N PRO A 104 -23.51 3.25 8.54
CA PRO A 104 -22.70 2.03 8.47
C PRO A 104 -21.44 2.10 9.35
N CYS A 105 -20.80 3.27 9.41
CA CYS A 105 -19.63 3.46 10.25
C CYS A 105 -19.94 3.46 11.74
N LEU A 106 -21.11 3.99 12.14
CA LEU A 106 -21.57 3.94 13.53
C LEU A 106 -21.85 2.51 14.01
N PHE A 107 -22.33 1.63 13.13
CA PHE A 107 -22.45 0.19 13.45
C PHE A 107 -21.12 -0.56 13.40
N CYS A 108 -20.22 -0.20 12.50
CA CYS A 108 -18.93 -0.85 12.36
C CYS A 108 -17.93 -0.48 13.47
N ALA A 109 -17.94 0.79 13.89
CA ALA A 109 -16.97 1.31 14.86
C ALA A 109 -17.15 0.75 16.28
N PRO A 110 -18.36 0.61 16.85
CA PRO A 110 -18.58 0.10 18.21
C PRO A 110 -18.20 -1.37 18.39
N LEU A 111 -18.11 -2.16 17.32
CA LEU A 111 -17.60 -3.53 17.36
C LEU A 111 -16.07 -3.58 17.62
N CYS A 112 -15.44 -2.43 17.78
CA CYS A 112 -14.08 -2.32 18.29
C CYS A 112 -14.09 -2.27 19.83
N ARG A 113 -13.02 -2.74 20.46
CA ARG A 113 -12.86 -2.88 21.91
C ARG A 113 -13.15 -1.59 22.74
N ASN A 114 -13.11 -0.41 22.13
CA ASN A 114 -13.38 0.87 22.78
C ASN A 114 -14.37 1.70 21.92
N TRP A 115 -15.67 1.59 22.22
CA TRP A 115 -16.75 2.24 21.49
C TRP A 115 -16.71 3.77 21.56
N LYS A 116 -16.30 4.39 22.69
CA LYS A 116 -16.22 5.85 22.83
C LYS A 116 -15.13 6.43 21.89
N SER A 117 -13.98 5.79 21.84
CA SER A 117 -12.90 6.14 20.92
C SER A 117 -13.29 5.90 19.47
N ALA A 118 -14.05 4.84 19.20
CA ALA A 118 -14.55 4.54 17.86
C ALA A 118 -15.53 5.60 17.35
N LEU A 119 -16.47 6.08 18.19
CA LEU A 119 -17.38 7.17 17.83
C LEU A 119 -16.61 8.46 17.53
N LYS A 120 -15.65 8.85 18.37
CA LYS A 120 -14.80 10.02 18.13
C LYS A 120 -14.13 9.93 16.74
N ARG A 121 -13.62 8.76 16.36
CA ARG A 121 -13.02 8.55 15.02
C ARG A 121 -14.01 8.68 13.87
N VAL A 122 -15.25 8.22 14.03
CA VAL A 122 -16.30 8.39 13.01
C VAL A 122 -16.61 9.87 12.79
N PHE A 123 -16.75 10.65 13.86
CA PHE A 123 -16.98 12.09 13.73
C PHE A 123 -15.77 12.83 13.14
N ALA A 124 -14.55 12.48 13.59
CA ALA A 124 -13.33 13.04 13.03
C ALA A 124 -13.19 12.74 11.52
N GLN A 125 -13.55 11.53 11.09
CA GLN A 125 -13.58 11.17 9.68
C GLN A 125 -14.55 12.05 8.87
N LYS A 126 -15.74 12.30 9.38
CA LYS A 126 -16.73 13.20 8.71
C LYS A 126 -16.18 14.61 8.54
N ARG A 127 -15.59 15.16 9.57
CA ARG A 127 -14.93 16.48 9.51
C ARG A 127 -13.78 16.48 8.51
N ARG A 128 -12.97 15.40 8.47
CA ARG A 128 -11.86 15.24 7.52
C ARG A 128 -12.38 15.22 6.08
N ILE A 129 -13.39 14.43 5.77
CA ILE A 129 -14.01 14.38 4.43
C ILE A 129 -14.55 15.76 4.04
N ALA A 130 -15.21 16.47 4.97
CA ALA A 130 -15.71 17.82 4.72
C ALA A 130 -14.57 18.82 4.44
N ALA A 131 -13.45 18.75 5.18
CA ALA A 131 -12.27 19.56 4.92
C ALA A 131 -11.66 19.28 3.55
N MET A 132 -11.47 17.98 3.22
CA MET A 132 -10.95 17.55 1.92
C MET A 132 -11.81 18.01 0.74
N GLY A 133 -13.14 17.99 0.89
CA GLY A 133 -14.06 18.46 -0.16
C GLY A 133 -13.92 19.93 -0.51
N ARG A 134 -13.34 20.74 0.39
CA ARG A 134 -13.06 22.17 0.13
C ARG A 134 -11.76 22.42 -0.64
N PHE A 135 -10.80 21.49 -0.55
CA PHE A 135 -9.46 21.68 -1.13
C PHE A 135 -9.48 21.84 -2.65
N LYS A 136 -8.43 22.49 -3.16
CA LYS A 136 -8.22 22.76 -4.58
C LYS A 136 -8.16 21.46 -5.39
N LYS A 137 -7.42 20.48 -4.89
CA LYS A 137 -7.16 19.21 -5.57
C LYS A 137 -6.93 18.08 -4.57
N LEU A 138 -7.45 16.91 -4.91
CA LEU A 138 -7.14 15.66 -4.23
C LEU A 138 -6.36 14.77 -5.21
N VAL A 139 -5.25 14.22 -4.77
CA VAL A 139 -4.44 13.30 -5.57
C VAL A 139 -4.54 11.91 -4.98
N VAL A 140 -4.87 10.93 -5.79
CA VAL A 140 -4.96 9.52 -5.41
C VAL A 140 -4.03 8.67 -6.27
N ILE A 141 -3.65 7.52 -5.76
CA ILE A 141 -2.66 6.64 -6.40
C ILE A 141 -3.28 5.59 -7.33
N SER A 142 -4.63 5.54 -7.44
CA SER A 142 -5.34 4.56 -8.28
C SER A 142 -6.77 5.00 -8.59
N GLU A 143 -7.33 4.51 -9.70
CA GLU A 143 -8.77 4.68 -10.01
C GLU A 143 -9.64 4.00 -8.95
N PHE A 144 -9.17 2.90 -8.36
CA PHE A 144 -9.83 2.28 -7.21
C PHE A 144 -9.98 3.28 -6.07
N MET A 145 -8.91 3.99 -5.66
CA MET A 145 -8.97 4.99 -4.59
C MET A 145 -9.86 6.18 -4.98
N LYS A 146 -9.83 6.62 -6.24
CA LYS A 146 -10.75 7.65 -6.75
C LYS A 146 -12.21 7.23 -6.56
N SER A 147 -12.56 6.02 -6.98
CA SER A 147 -13.91 5.48 -6.81
C SER A 147 -14.34 5.46 -5.34
N ARG A 148 -13.41 5.14 -4.42
CA ARG A 148 -13.66 5.15 -2.97
C ARG A 148 -13.90 6.55 -2.41
N LEU A 149 -13.17 7.56 -2.88
CA LEU A 149 -13.38 8.96 -2.49
C LEU A 149 -14.72 9.49 -2.99
N VAL A 150 -15.06 9.23 -4.26
CA VAL A 150 -16.33 9.62 -4.86
C VAL A 150 -17.51 8.96 -4.11
N ALA A 151 -17.41 7.67 -3.80
CA ALA A 151 -18.41 6.96 -2.98
C ALA A 151 -18.57 7.54 -1.57
N ASN A 152 -17.57 8.28 -1.07
CA ASN A 152 -17.63 9.01 0.20
C ASN A 152 -18.12 10.47 0.06
N GLY A 153 -18.60 10.87 -1.12
CA GLY A 153 -19.21 12.17 -1.39
C GLY A 153 -18.24 13.26 -1.80
N LEU A 154 -17.00 12.91 -2.17
CA LEU A 154 -16.04 13.86 -2.73
C LEU A 154 -16.25 14.01 -4.24
N SER A 155 -16.07 15.21 -4.78
CA SER A 155 -16.33 15.52 -6.19
C SER A 155 -15.25 14.93 -7.09
N ALA A 156 -15.67 14.24 -8.15
CA ALA A 156 -14.75 13.53 -9.07
C ALA A 156 -13.84 14.48 -9.88
N ASP A 157 -14.33 15.70 -10.16
CA ASP A 157 -13.59 16.75 -10.89
C ASP A 157 -12.38 17.28 -10.09
N LYS A 158 -12.42 17.21 -8.77
CA LYS A 158 -11.30 17.59 -7.89
C LYS A 158 -10.29 16.46 -7.67
N ILE A 159 -10.58 15.23 -8.13
CA ILE A 159 -9.75 14.06 -7.87
C ILE A 159 -8.94 13.69 -9.12
N THR A 160 -7.62 13.81 -9.02
CA THR A 160 -6.67 13.37 -10.05
C THR A 160 -6.02 12.05 -9.63
N VAL A 161 -5.88 11.13 -10.57
CA VAL A 161 -5.14 9.88 -10.34
C VAL A 161 -3.70 10.06 -10.81
N GLU A 162 -2.76 9.89 -9.90
CA GLU A 162 -1.32 9.93 -10.16
C GLU A 162 -0.70 8.64 -9.59
N PRO A 163 -0.54 7.59 -10.42
CA PRO A 163 0.10 6.36 -9.97
C PRO A 163 1.52 6.61 -9.44
N PRO A 164 1.98 5.83 -8.46
CA PRO A 164 3.33 5.99 -7.94
C PRO A 164 4.38 5.79 -9.02
N VAL A 165 5.34 6.71 -9.10
CA VAL A 165 6.50 6.57 -9.99
C VAL A 165 7.42 5.48 -9.39
N LEU A 166 7.75 4.49 -10.20
CA LEU A 166 8.63 3.39 -9.84
C LEU A 166 10.08 3.72 -10.20
N ASP A 167 10.62 4.79 -9.57
CA ASP A 167 11.96 5.32 -9.89
C ASP A 167 13.04 4.24 -10.00
N GLY A 168 13.82 4.33 -11.07
CA GLY A 168 14.97 3.46 -11.34
C GLY A 168 14.61 2.09 -11.92
N LEU A 169 13.31 1.74 -12.06
CA LEU A 169 12.89 0.47 -12.67
C LEU A 169 12.75 0.60 -14.18
N ASP A 170 12.27 1.74 -14.67
CA ASP A 170 12.12 1.99 -16.10
C ASP A 170 13.49 2.06 -16.81
N ALA A 171 14.46 2.74 -16.19
CA ALA A 171 15.84 2.79 -16.70
C ALA A 171 16.58 1.44 -16.65
N GLU A 172 16.20 0.51 -15.76
CA GLU A 172 16.75 -0.84 -15.73
C GLU A 172 16.07 -1.78 -16.74
N ALA A 173 14.79 -1.57 -17.02
CA ALA A 173 14.08 -2.33 -18.07
C ALA A 173 14.62 -1.99 -19.47
N GLU A 174 14.90 -0.71 -19.73
CA GLU A 174 15.50 -0.25 -20.99
C GLU A 174 16.94 -0.74 -21.18
N ARG A 175 17.78 -0.77 -20.12
CA ARG A 175 19.15 -1.28 -20.17
C ARG A 175 19.27 -2.79 -20.40
N ARG A 176 18.20 -3.56 -20.21
CA ARG A 176 18.18 -5.01 -20.52
C ARG A 176 17.98 -5.31 -22.00
N GLY A 177 17.57 -4.31 -22.81
CA GLY A 177 17.53 -4.41 -24.25
C GLY A 177 18.89 -4.40 -24.92
N ASP A 178 19.91 -3.82 -24.27
CA ASP A 178 21.23 -3.54 -24.86
C ASP A 178 22.33 -4.26 -24.08
N GLY A 179 22.41 -5.56 -24.19
CA GLY A 179 23.46 -6.44 -23.69
C GLY A 179 24.61 -5.86 -22.87
N GLU A 180 24.91 -6.49 -21.72
CA GLU A 180 26.11 -6.27 -20.87
C GLU A 180 26.11 -5.04 -19.94
N GLY A 181 25.23 -5.02 -18.98
CA GLY A 181 25.36 -4.21 -17.75
C GLY A 181 25.85 -5.10 -16.59
N SER A 182 26.89 -4.66 -15.89
CA SER A 182 27.49 -5.34 -14.73
C SER A 182 26.44 -5.89 -13.76
N ALA A 183 26.48 -7.20 -13.51
CA ALA A 183 25.59 -7.85 -12.56
C ALA A 183 25.70 -7.16 -11.18
N PRO A 184 24.56 -6.88 -10.51
CA PRO A 184 24.59 -6.38 -9.13
C PRO A 184 25.37 -7.38 -8.26
N PRO A 185 25.96 -6.93 -7.13
CA PRO A 185 26.70 -7.80 -6.25
C PRO A 185 25.82 -9.03 -5.96
N ARG A 186 26.37 -10.21 -6.25
CA ARG A 186 25.66 -11.48 -6.05
C ARG A 186 25.32 -11.59 -4.57
N LEU A 187 24.09 -11.24 -4.18
CA LEU A 187 23.53 -11.91 -3.02
C LEU A 187 23.62 -13.41 -3.36
N CYS A 188 24.30 -14.19 -2.52
CA CYS A 188 24.27 -15.65 -2.58
C CYS A 188 22.87 -16.12 -2.13
N VAL A 189 21.81 -15.61 -2.78
CA VAL A 189 20.46 -16.06 -2.56
C VAL A 189 20.25 -17.21 -3.54
N GLU A 190 20.14 -18.42 -3.01
CA GLU A 190 19.64 -19.56 -3.76
C GLU A 190 18.39 -19.15 -4.52
N LYS A 191 18.16 -19.76 -5.68
CA LYS A 191 16.98 -19.49 -6.51
C LYS A 191 15.71 -19.55 -5.64
N ILE A 192 14.98 -18.41 -5.50
CA ILE A 192 13.76 -18.29 -4.72
C ILE A 192 12.59 -18.76 -5.58
N ASP A 193 11.83 -19.78 -5.15
CA ASP A 193 10.65 -20.18 -5.91
C ASP A 193 9.53 -19.16 -5.77
N LEU A 194 9.04 -18.96 -4.55
CA LEU A 194 7.99 -18.01 -4.22
C LEU A 194 8.50 -16.94 -3.26
N LEU A 195 8.15 -15.70 -3.51
CA LEU A 195 8.51 -14.57 -2.65
C LEU A 195 7.26 -13.83 -2.21
N PHE A 196 7.16 -13.58 -0.91
CA PHE A 196 6.28 -12.58 -0.32
C PHE A 196 7.09 -11.41 0.22
N VAL A 197 6.65 -10.18 -0.08
CA VAL A 197 7.22 -8.95 0.48
C VAL A 197 6.12 -8.11 1.11
N GLY A 198 6.28 -7.73 2.39
CA GLY A 198 5.34 -6.83 3.05
C GLY A 198 5.23 -7.01 4.55
N GLN A 199 4.43 -6.16 5.17
CA GLN A 199 4.15 -6.27 6.60
C GLN A 199 3.42 -7.58 6.92
N LEU A 200 3.84 -8.26 7.99
CA LEU A 200 3.19 -9.50 8.45
C LEU A 200 1.98 -9.17 9.33
N ILE A 201 0.96 -8.61 8.67
CA ILE A 201 -0.35 -8.34 9.25
C ILE A 201 -1.41 -9.20 8.56
N ARG A 202 -2.56 -9.40 9.24
CA ARG A 202 -3.60 -10.30 8.76
C ARG A 202 -4.06 -9.99 7.33
N GLY A 203 -4.26 -8.70 7.00
CA GLY A 203 -4.78 -8.27 5.70
C GLY A 203 -3.87 -8.57 4.50
N LYS A 204 -2.57 -8.75 4.73
CA LYS A 204 -1.60 -9.09 3.69
C LYS A 204 -1.63 -10.57 3.25
N GLY A 205 -2.37 -11.43 3.96
CA GLY A 205 -2.80 -12.73 3.46
C GLY A 205 -1.78 -13.86 3.46
N VAL A 206 -0.63 -13.73 4.14
CA VAL A 206 0.39 -14.80 4.19
C VAL A 206 -0.20 -16.13 4.70
N GLN A 207 -1.16 -16.09 5.63
CA GLN A 207 -1.87 -17.29 6.08
C GLN A 207 -2.65 -18.01 4.96
N LEU A 208 -3.16 -17.26 3.97
CA LEU A 208 -3.83 -17.83 2.80
C LEU A 208 -2.81 -18.42 1.82
N LEU A 209 -1.65 -17.76 1.68
CA LEU A 209 -0.53 -18.30 0.89
C LEU A 209 -0.02 -19.61 1.46
N LEU A 210 0.19 -19.70 2.78
CA LEU A 210 0.59 -20.96 3.44
C LEU A 210 -0.45 -22.05 3.20
N ALA A 211 -1.75 -21.74 3.34
CA ALA A 211 -2.81 -22.68 3.05
C ALA A 211 -2.88 -23.09 1.56
N ALA A 212 -2.53 -22.21 0.63
CA ALA A 212 -2.41 -22.55 -0.79
C ALA A 212 -1.22 -23.48 -1.05
N MET A 213 -0.05 -23.15 -0.46
CA MET A 213 1.15 -23.98 -0.58
C MET A 213 0.98 -25.42 -0.09
N SER A 214 0.15 -25.64 0.94
CA SER A 214 -0.17 -27.01 1.42
C SER A 214 -1.04 -27.80 0.44
N ARG A 215 -1.62 -27.15 -0.57
CA ARG A 215 -2.50 -27.75 -1.58
C ARG A 215 -1.86 -27.82 -2.97
N MET A 216 -0.68 -27.21 -3.14
CA MET A 216 0.06 -27.26 -4.42
C MET A 216 0.44 -28.71 -4.76
N LYS A 217 0.39 -29.03 -6.04
CA LYS A 217 0.83 -30.34 -6.58
C LYS A 217 2.35 -30.44 -6.56
N THR A 218 3.03 -29.34 -6.91
CA THR A 218 4.49 -29.27 -6.92
C THR A 218 5.00 -28.58 -5.67
N PRO A 219 5.76 -29.25 -4.80
CA PRO A 219 6.36 -28.61 -3.62
C PRO A 219 7.31 -27.47 -4.02
N ARG A 220 7.10 -26.29 -3.42
CA ARG A 220 7.92 -25.10 -3.63
C ARG A 220 8.38 -24.52 -2.29
N THR A 221 9.46 -23.74 -2.33
CA THR A 221 9.94 -22.95 -1.21
C THR A 221 9.31 -21.56 -1.22
N LEU A 222 9.15 -20.96 -0.05
CA LEU A 222 8.66 -19.58 0.12
C LEU A 222 9.63 -18.79 0.98
N ASP A 223 10.06 -17.66 0.47
CA ASP A 223 10.75 -16.63 1.22
C ASP A 223 9.77 -15.52 1.61
N VAL A 224 9.72 -15.23 2.90
CA VAL A 224 8.86 -14.20 3.49
C VAL A 224 9.74 -13.05 3.96
N VAL A 225 9.67 -11.93 3.24
CA VAL A 225 10.41 -10.70 3.54
C VAL A 225 9.48 -9.68 4.19
N GLY A 226 9.83 -9.26 5.38
CA GLY A 226 9.09 -8.31 6.21
C GLY A 226 8.87 -8.79 7.63
N THR A 227 8.28 -7.91 8.45
CA THR A 227 7.99 -8.16 9.87
C THR A 227 6.56 -7.76 10.22
N GLY A 228 6.06 -8.21 11.35
CA GLY A 228 4.74 -7.81 11.84
C GLY A 228 4.17 -8.74 12.91
N ASN A 229 3.05 -8.32 13.49
CA ASN A 229 2.43 -8.98 14.63
C ASN A 229 1.88 -10.39 14.35
N MET A 230 1.77 -10.78 13.09
CA MET A 230 1.32 -12.11 12.69
C MET A 230 2.46 -13.12 12.61
N GLU A 231 3.72 -12.71 12.63
CA GLU A 231 4.87 -13.59 12.39
C GLU A 231 4.88 -14.85 13.29
N PRO A 232 4.68 -14.77 14.61
CA PRO A 232 4.67 -15.98 15.45
C PRO A 232 3.55 -16.96 15.06
N LYS A 233 2.36 -16.43 14.71
CA LYS A 233 1.21 -17.24 14.28
C LYS A 233 1.44 -17.86 12.90
N LEU A 234 2.12 -17.17 12.00
CA LEU A 234 2.44 -17.66 10.66
C LEU A 234 3.48 -18.78 10.72
N LYS A 235 4.50 -18.65 11.58
CA LYS A 235 5.49 -19.71 11.84
C LYS A 235 4.82 -20.98 12.38
N ALA A 236 3.94 -20.82 13.37
CA ALA A 236 3.18 -21.96 13.92
C ALA A 236 2.28 -22.61 12.86
N LEU A 237 1.60 -21.80 12.03
CA LEU A 237 0.76 -22.30 10.95
C LEU A 237 1.56 -23.06 9.89
N ALA A 238 2.76 -22.59 9.53
CA ALA A 238 3.64 -23.26 8.57
C ALA A 238 4.01 -24.68 9.08
N VAL A 239 4.34 -24.79 10.37
CA VAL A 239 4.61 -26.11 10.99
C VAL A 239 3.36 -27.00 10.97
N GLN A 240 2.20 -26.46 11.38
CA GLN A 240 0.93 -27.20 11.40
C GLN A 240 0.51 -27.71 10.01
N LEU A 241 0.84 -26.99 8.95
CA LEU A 241 0.55 -27.36 7.56
C LEU A 241 1.63 -28.28 6.93
N GLY A 242 2.63 -28.71 7.70
CA GLY A 242 3.72 -29.54 7.18
C GLY A 242 4.68 -28.79 6.23
N LEU A 243 4.72 -27.49 6.31
CA LEU A 243 5.56 -26.62 5.48
C LEU A 243 6.89 -26.26 6.17
N GLY A 244 7.19 -26.85 7.32
CA GLY A 244 8.45 -26.63 8.04
C GLY A 244 9.63 -26.86 7.14
N GLY A 245 10.63 -26.14 7.02
CA GLY A 245 11.78 -26.27 6.08
C GLY A 245 11.52 -25.76 4.66
N ARG A 246 10.26 -25.53 4.26
CA ARG A 246 9.93 -24.91 2.97
C ARG A 246 9.61 -23.41 3.06
N VAL A 247 9.45 -22.85 4.27
CA VAL A 247 9.13 -21.44 4.49
C VAL A 247 10.22 -20.78 5.31
N ARG A 248 10.86 -19.77 4.73
CA ARG A 248 11.92 -18.99 5.37
C ARG A 248 11.38 -17.59 5.71
N PHE A 249 11.47 -17.18 6.97
CA PHE A 249 11.11 -15.82 7.42
C PHE A 249 12.40 -15.00 7.56
N ASN A 250 12.60 -14.09 6.62
CA ASN A 250 13.87 -13.35 6.45
C ASN A 250 13.88 -12.00 7.17
N GLY A 251 12.80 -11.65 7.90
CA GLY A 251 12.70 -10.36 8.58
C GLY A 251 12.62 -9.17 7.62
N PHE A 252 12.84 -7.97 8.15
CA PHE A 252 12.89 -6.74 7.35
C PHE A 252 14.15 -6.70 6.49
N GLN A 253 14.00 -6.32 5.23
CA GLN A 253 15.10 -6.15 4.28
C GLN A 253 15.08 -4.72 3.71
N THR A 254 16.23 -4.09 3.66
CA THR A 254 16.39 -2.71 3.15
C THR A 254 16.23 -2.62 1.63
N ASN A 255 16.56 -3.69 0.91
CA ASN A 255 16.47 -3.76 -0.55
C ASN A 255 15.61 -4.96 -1.01
N PRO A 256 14.28 -4.88 -0.90
CA PRO A 256 13.38 -5.98 -1.30
C PRO A 256 13.40 -6.25 -2.80
N ARG A 257 13.84 -5.30 -3.62
CA ARG A 257 13.93 -5.45 -5.09
C ARG A 257 14.93 -6.53 -5.51
N ASP A 258 16.03 -6.69 -4.78
CA ASP A 258 17.00 -7.77 -5.08
C ASP A 258 16.40 -9.15 -4.83
N TRP A 259 15.56 -9.28 -3.78
CA TRP A 259 14.79 -10.49 -3.54
C TRP A 259 13.77 -10.75 -4.66
N MET A 260 13.09 -9.71 -5.14
CA MET A 260 12.16 -9.83 -6.26
C MET A 260 12.88 -10.28 -7.54
N ARG A 261 14.09 -9.75 -7.83
CA ARG A 261 14.90 -10.17 -9.00
C ARG A 261 15.28 -11.64 -8.93
N ALA A 262 15.60 -12.17 -7.74
CA ALA A 262 15.97 -13.56 -7.52
C ALA A 262 14.77 -14.52 -7.53
N ALA A 263 13.54 -14.01 -7.36
CA ALA A 263 12.34 -14.82 -7.26
C ALA A 263 11.83 -15.29 -8.63
N ARG A 264 11.37 -16.53 -8.70
CA ARG A 264 10.64 -17.06 -9.87
C ARG A 264 9.23 -16.46 -9.94
N CYS A 265 8.58 -16.30 -8.79
CA CYS A 265 7.25 -15.71 -8.71
C CYS A 265 7.10 -14.88 -7.43
N VAL A 266 6.56 -13.67 -7.56
CA VAL A 266 6.18 -12.82 -6.44
C VAL A 266 4.69 -12.99 -6.17
N VAL A 267 4.34 -13.26 -4.91
CA VAL A 267 2.95 -13.53 -4.52
C VAL A 267 2.42 -12.39 -3.65
N VAL A 268 1.28 -11.82 -4.06
CA VAL A 268 0.61 -10.73 -3.34
C VAL A 268 -0.80 -11.18 -2.92
N PRO A 269 -0.91 -11.99 -1.84
CA PRO A 269 -2.15 -12.62 -1.42
C PRO A 269 -2.99 -11.72 -0.51
N SER A 270 -2.87 -10.40 -0.67
CA SER A 270 -3.62 -9.42 0.12
C SER A 270 -5.11 -9.60 -0.10
N PHE A 271 -5.85 -9.83 0.98
CA PHE A 271 -7.31 -9.92 0.92
C PHE A 271 -8.03 -8.69 1.50
N TRP A 272 -7.26 -7.69 1.95
CA TRP A 272 -7.76 -6.35 2.20
C TRP A 272 -7.67 -5.50 0.93
N GLN A 273 -8.46 -4.46 0.85
CA GLN A 273 -8.45 -3.56 -0.32
C GLN A 273 -7.16 -2.74 -0.35
N GLU A 274 -6.17 -3.19 -1.12
CA GLU A 274 -4.94 -2.41 -1.32
C GLU A 274 -5.27 -1.09 -2.03
N PRO A 275 -4.74 0.05 -1.56
CA PRO A 275 -4.92 1.32 -2.26
C PRO A 275 -4.36 1.32 -3.68
N TYR A 276 -3.21 0.64 -3.89
CA TYR A 276 -2.57 0.40 -5.18
C TYR A 276 -1.98 -1.01 -5.25
N GLY A 277 -0.88 -1.26 -4.55
CA GLY A 277 -0.16 -2.52 -4.55
C GLY A 277 1.28 -2.35 -5.08
N LEU A 278 2.06 -1.47 -4.43
CA LEU A 278 3.44 -1.15 -4.83
C LEU A 278 4.31 -2.39 -5.07
N VAL A 279 4.21 -3.41 -4.20
CA VAL A 279 4.98 -4.65 -4.34
C VAL A 279 4.65 -5.37 -5.65
N ALA A 280 3.37 -5.43 -6.02
CA ALA A 280 2.95 -6.03 -7.29
C ALA A 280 3.46 -5.22 -8.49
N ALA A 281 3.32 -3.89 -8.43
CA ALA A 281 3.79 -3.00 -9.49
C ALA A 281 5.32 -3.08 -9.68
N GLU A 282 6.09 -3.07 -8.58
CA GLU A 282 7.55 -3.23 -8.60
C GLU A 282 7.97 -4.58 -9.20
N ALA A 283 7.32 -5.68 -8.79
CA ALA A 283 7.62 -7.00 -9.32
C ALA A 283 7.33 -7.10 -10.82
N VAL A 284 6.20 -6.55 -11.28
CA VAL A 284 5.84 -6.46 -12.71
C VAL A 284 6.86 -5.63 -13.48
N ALA A 285 7.26 -4.47 -12.97
CA ALA A 285 8.26 -3.61 -13.60
C ALA A 285 9.64 -4.30 -13.69
N LEU A 286 9.98 -5.16 -12.72
CA LEU A 286 11.18 -6.00 -12.76
C LEU A 286 11.05 -7.22 -13.70
N GLY A 287 9.93 -7.37 -14.41
CA GLY A 287 9.67 -8.50 -15.29
C GLY A 287 9.50 -9.82 -14.55
N ARG A 288 9.07 -9.77 -13.29
CA ARG A 288 8.81 -11.00 -12.52
C ARG A 288 7.35 -11.43 -12.65
N PRO A 289 7.09 -12.74 -12.80
CA PRO A 289 5.76 -13.30 -12.67
C PRO A 289 5.14 -12.90 -11.34
N VAL A 290 3.88 -12.45 -11.38
CA VAL A 290 3.12 -12.07 -10.18
C VAL A 290 1.83 -12.87 -10.11
N VAL A 291 1.55 -13.44 -8.94
CA VAL A 291 0.24 -14.02 -8.62
C VAL A 291 -0.37 -13.19 -7.48
N ALA A 292 -1.56 -12.64 -7.70
CA ALA A 292 -2.20 -11.77 -6.74
C ALA A 292 -3.71 -11.98 -6.65
N PHE A 293 -4.33 -11.60 -5.54
CA PHE A 293 -5.78 -11.50 -5.48
C PHE A 293 -6.29 -10.28 -6.26
N ALA A 294 -7.39 -10.45 -7.00
CA ALA A 294 -8.06 -9.38 -7.75
C ALA A 294 -8.84 -8.46 -6.80
N ILE A 295 -8.15 -7.61 -6.03
CA ILE A 295 -8.78 -6.78 -5.01
C ILE A 295 -8.15 -5.38 -4.92
N GLY A 296 -8.99 -4.38 -4.66
CA GLY A 296 -8.54 -2.99 -4.50
C GLY A 296 -7.86 -2.47 -5.77
N GLY A 297 -6.73 -1.79 -5.61
CA GLY A 297 -5.89 -1.30 -6.70
C GLY A 297 -4.92 -2.33 -7.29
N LEU A 298 -4.89 -3.58 -6.79
CA LEU A 298 -3.97 -4.61 -7.31
C LEU A 298 -4.13 -4.89 -8.81
N PRO A 299 -5.36 -5.02 -9.37
CA PRO A 299 -5.51 -5.20 -10.82
C PRO A 299 -4.92 -4.06 -11.64
N GLU A 300 -5.07 -2.82 -11.16
CA GLU A 300 -4.52 -1.62 -11.79
C GLU A 300 -2.99 -1.60 -11.69
N ALA A 301 -2.43 -1.86 -10.49
CA ALA A 301 -1.00 -1.93 -10.25
C ALA A 301 -0.29 -2.99 -11.10
N CYS A 302 -0.97 -4.09 -11.42
CA CYS A 302 -0.43 -5.16 -12.26
C CYS A 302 -0.48 -4.85 -13.76
N GLY A 303 -1.31 -3.90 -14.21
CA GLY A 303 -1.39 -3.50 -15.63
C GLY A 303 -1.64 -4.65 -16.60
N GLY A 304 -2.41 -5.68 -16.19
CA GLY A 304 -2.68 -6.87 -17.01
C GLY A 304 -1.54 -7.88 -17.11
N LYS A 305 -0.42 -7.67 -16.40
CA LYS A 305 0.79 -8.52 -16.47
C LYS A 305 0.92 -9.51 -15.30
N ALA A 306 -0.16 -9.77 -14.56
CA ALA A 306 -0.16 -10.69 -13.41
C ALA A 306 -1.28 -11.72 -13.55
N THR A 307 -1.11 -12.87 -12.93
CA THR A 307 -2.19 -13.83 -12.74
C THR A 307 -3.03 -13.41 -11.54
N LEU A 308 -4.23 -12.92 -11.83
CA LEU A 308 -5.18 -12.48 -10.82
C LEU A 308 -6.17 -13.59 -10.49
N VAL A 309 -6.35 -13.87 -9.20
CA VAL A 309 -7.29 -14.88 -8.70
C VAL A 309 -8.33 -14.27 -7.77
N PRO A 310 -9.50 -14.90 -7.59
CA PRO A 310 -10.55 -14.37 -6.73
C PRO A 310 -10.06 -14.17 -5.28
N PRO A 311 -10.41 -13.05 -4.62
CA PRO A 311 -9.95 -12.76 -3.26
C PRO A 311 -10.34 -13.84 -2.25
N GLY A 312 -9.35 -14.41 -1.56
CA GLY A 312 -9.55 -15.43 -0.53
C GLY A 312 -9.76 -16.84 -1.06
N ASP A 313 -9.80 -17.05 -2.37
CA ASP A 313 -9.86 -18.39 -2.97
C ASP A 313 -8.49 -19.07 -2.91
N VAL A 314 -8.31 -19.90 -1.90
CA VAL A 314 -7.07 -20.62 -1.64
C VAL A 314 -6.81 -21.70 -2.71
N ALA A 315 -7.86 -22.30 -3.28
CA ALA A 315 -7.70 -23.32 -4.31
C ALA A 315 -7.27 -22.70 -5.65
N ALA A 316 -7.89 -21.60 -6.05
CA ALA A 316 -7.47 -20.82 -7.21
C ALA A 316 -6.04 -20.30 -7.06
N LEU A 317 -5.66 -19.83 -5.84
CA LEU A 317 -4.31 -19.41 -5.55
C LEU A 317 -3.31 -20.55 -5.72
N ALA A 318 -3.58 -21.73 -5.15
CA ALA A 318 -2.70 -22.89 -5.27
C ALA A 318 -2.50 -23.30 -6.74
N LYS A 319 -3.59 -23.36 -7.51
CA LYS A 319 -3.53 -23.66 -8.96
C LYS A 319 -2.70 -22.64 -9.71
N ALA A 320 -2.93 -21.34 -9.47
CA ALA A 320 -2.18 -20.28 -10.14
C ALA A 320 -0.68 -20.34 -9.81
N LEU A 321 -0.30 -20.72 -8.58
CA LEU A 321 1.10 -20.89 -8.19
C LEU A 321 1.73 -22.11 -8.89
N ASP A 322 1.03 -23.24 -9.03
CA ASP A 322 1.51 -24.39 -9.81
C ASP A 322 1.76 -23.98 -11.26
N ASP A 323 0.75 -23.35 -11.93
CA ASP A 323 0.80 -22.97 -13.33
C ASP A 323 1.93 -21.95 -13.64
N ASN A 324 2.19 -20.98 -12.75
CA ASN A 324 3.21 -19.94 -12.97
C ASN A 324 4.65 -20.37 -12.60
N CYS A 325 4.80 -21.50 -11.90
CA CYS A 325 6.12 -22.02 -11.54
C CYS A 325 6.62 -23.14 -12.48
N GLU A 326 5.80 -23.66 -13.38
CA GLU A 326 6.17 -24.72 -14.32
C GLU A 326 6.95 -24.19 -15.53
N GLY A 327 6.83 -22.89 -15.86
CA GLY A 327 7.40 -22.27 -17.07
C GLY A 327 8.66 -21.42 -16.89
N ALA A 328 9.31 -21.43 -15.71
CA ALA A 328 10.45 -20.53 -15.42
C ALA A 328 11.76 -21.26 -15.08
#